data_5088ce3ebd77c75315765a368b5134c2
#
_entry.id   5088ce3ebd77c75315765a368b5134c2
#
_cell.length_a   1.000
_cell.length_b   1.000
_cell.length_c   1.000
_cell.angle_alpha   90.00
_cell.angle_beta   90.00
_cell.angle_gamma   90.00
#
_symmetry.space_group_name_H-M   'P 1'
#
loop_
_entity.id
_entity.type
_entity.pdbx_description
1 polymer ?
#
loop_
_entity_poly.entity_id
_entity_poly.type
_entity_poly.pdbx_seq_one_letter_code
_entity_poly.pdbx_strand_id
1 'polypeptide(L)'
;MYAKQVFKKPNHLSGTIAVLTTLIYKSQLNPSCKSLSLLALVEKAKQSNTLLDVTGILLFNGSDFLQILEGSEEVIETLFARISKDKRHDSVVELMRDYGPRRRFENVGMLLFDLRVDTPKSVLSSVLRYSKLDNYLAAQDRVFKFIQTFIIQPKKTAGELNFRPEKWTMVPEHMPFGKTINGLIENQICQFALQPIVEPTEGKISSLEALIRGNDGGSPERFFNALDQDKVYEVDLLTKAYAFALAEKIDIGDHKIAINLLPMSLVNVPHAVDFLMDQILAHCLQPEQVVIEVTENEMISGFNQFNSAIKQLRAAGIGLAIDDFGSGYAGLSLLTRFQPDKLKIDREIVSNIHLSGPKQAIVKSIISCCTDMEIALVAEGIEKIEEWCWLESAGIKRFQGFLFARPKLNGVGEIHWPQFTRDEYLSD
;
A
#
# COMPACT_ATOMS: atom_id res chain seq x y z
N MET A 1 -5.08 29.24 21.00
CA MET A 1 -6.05 30.06 20.21
C MET A 1 -5.99 29.75 18.71
N TYR A 2 -4.89 29.24 18.19
CA TYR A 2 -4.67 28.92 16.77
C TYR A 2 -5.48 27.69 16.28
N ALA A 3 -5.60 26.63 17.07
CA ALA A 3 -6.25 25.36 16.67
C ALA A 3 -7.75 25.52 16.30
N LYS A 4 -8.49 26.40 16.97
CA LYS A 4 -9.92 26.59 16.68
C LYS A 4 -10.25 27.29 15.35
N GLN A 5 -9.27 27.92 14.70
CA GLN A 5 -9.48 28.59 13.42
C GLN A 5 -9.22 27.69 12.20
N VAL A 6 -8.35 26.66 12.37
CA VAL A 6 -7.91 25.79 11.26
C VAL A 6 -8.98 24.75 10.88
N PHE A 7 -9.75 24.27 11.84
CA PHE A 7 -10.82 23.27 11.62
C PHE A 7 -12.21 23.89 11.35
N LYS A 8 -12.27 25.09 10.78
CA LYS A 8 -13.55 25.62 10.26
C LYS A 8 -13.90 24.87 8.97
N LYS A 9 -15.17 24.44 8.88
CA LYS A 9 -15.76 23.81 7.70
C LYS A 9 -15.26 24.51 6.43
N PRO A 10 -14.62 23.81 5.47
CA PRO A 10 -14.32 24.40 4.19
C PRO A 10 -15.62 24.79 3.49
N ASN A 11 -15.63 25.95 2.86
CA ASN A 11 -16.78 26.47 2.11
C ASN A 11 -16.91 25.83 0.72
N HIS A 12 -16.49 24.57 0.52
CA HIS A 12 -16.53 23.91 -0.77
C HIS A 12 -17.30 22.59 -0.73
N LEU A 13 -18.38 22.60 -1.50
CA LEU A 13 -19.11 21.45 -2.05
C LEU A 13 -19.30 20.26 -1.10
N SER A 14 -20.38 20.28 -0.35
CA SER A 14 -20.95 19.15 0.38
C SER A 14 -21.48 18.06 -0.58
N GLY A 15 -20.60 17.46 -1.36
CA GLY A 15 -20.85 16.20 -2.02
C GLY A 15 -20.16 15.13 -1.21
N THR A 16 -20.88 14.36 -0.42
CA THR A 16 -20.37 13.09 0.14
C THR A 16 -19.82 12.30 -1.04
N ILE A 17 -18.50 12.05 -1.09
CA ILE A 17 -17.91 11.21 -2.14
C ILE A 17 -18.61 9.87 -2.03
N ALA A 18 -19.33 9.46 -3.07
CA ALA A 18 -19.97 8.16 -3.11
C ALA A 18 -18.86 7.09 -3.11
N VAL A 19 -18.74 6.36 -2.00
CA VAL A 19 -17.76 5.29 -1.86
C VAL A 19 -18.34 4.02 -2.46
N LEU A 20 -17.71 3.53 -3.52
CA LEU A 20 -18.02 2.23 -4.13
C LEU A 20 -17.13 1.15 -3.53
N THR A 21 -17.68 -0.04 -3.37
CA THR A 21 -16.96 -1.22 -2.91
C THR A 21 -16.57 -2.07 -4.10
N THR A 22 -15.29 -2.46 -4.16
CA THR A 22 -14.75 -3.50 -5.04
C THR A 22 -14.46 -4.74 -4.21
N LEU A 23 -15.11 -5.84 -4.51
CA LEU A 23 -14.89 -7.14 -3.89
C LEU A 23 -14.16 -8.06 -4.85
N ILE A 24 -13.06 -8.68 -4.39
CA ILE A 24 -12.35 -9.74 -5.11
C ILE A 24 -12.50 -11.03 -4.33
N TYR A 25 -12.93 -12.08 -5.00
CA TYR A 25 -12.95 -13.41 -4.42
C TYR A 25 -12.47 -14.48 -5.40
N LYS A 26 -11.96 -15.55 -4.85
CA LYS A 26 -11.58 -16.77 -5.56
C LYS A 26 -12.56 -17.89 -5.21
N SER A 27 -12.83 -18.77 -6.17
CA SER A 27 -13.60 -19.99 -5.94
C SER A 27 -13.15 -21.09 -6.90
N GLN A 28 -13.54 -22.34 -6.60
CA GLN A 28 -13.28 -23.47 -7.47
C GLN A 28 -14.56 -23.92 -8.15
N LEU A 29 -14.45 -24.37 -9.41
CA LEU A 29 -15.57 -24.99 -10.11
C LEU A 29 -15.88 -26.34 -9.48
N ASN A 30 -17.13 -26.54 -9.03
CA ASN A 30 -17.56 -27.83 -8.51
C ASN A 30 -17.44 -28.89 -9.62
N PRO A 31 -16.69 -29.98 -9.37
CA PRO A 31 -16.49 -31.05 -10.36
C PRO A 31 -17.77 -31.67 -10.92
N SER A 32 -18.86 -31.68 -10.16
CA SER A 32 -20.19 -32.19 -10.61
C SER A 32 -20.85 -31.27 -11.64
N CYS A 33 -20.36 -30.01 -11.80
CA CYS A 33 -20.92 -29.01 -12.69
C CYS A 33 -20.11 -28.81 -13.99
N LYS A 34 -19.21 -29.74 -14.34
CA LYS A 34 -18.31 -29.62 -15.52
C LYS A 34 -19.04 -29.47 -16.87
N SER A 35 -20.32 -29.85 -16.98
CA SER A 35 -21.13 -29.70 -18.20
C SER A 35 -21.82 -28.34 -18.33
N LEU A 36 -21.65 -27.47 -17.34
CA LEU A 36 -22.27 -26.14 -17.36
C LEU A 36 -21.63 -25.24 -18.43
N SER A 37 -22.44 -24.63 -19.27
CA SER A 37 -21.98 -23.59 -20.17
C SER A 37 -21.61 -22.34 -19.40
N LEU A 38 -20.30 -22.06 -19.30
CA LEU A 38 -19.79 -20.83 -18.68
C LEU A 38 -20.41 -19.56 -19.29
N LEU A 39 -20.61 -19.56 -20.60
CA LEU A 39 -21.20 -18.42 -21.31
C LEU A 39 -22.66 -18.16 -20.86
N ALA A 40 -23.47 -19.22 -20.71
CA ALA A 40 -24.85 -19.07 -20.23
C ALA A 40 -24.89 -18.57 -18.76
N LEU A 41 -23.95 -19.02 -17.94
CA LEU A 41 -23.82 -18.58 -16.54
C LEU A 41 -23.46 -17.08 -16.46
N VAL A 42 -22.50 -16.66 -17.27
CA VAL A 42 -22.05 -15.26 -17.33
C VAL A 42 -23.12 -14.33 -17.86
N GLU A 43 -23.89 -14.75 -18.89
CA GLU A 43 -24.96 -13.92 -19.43
C GLU A 43 -26.07 -13.69 -18.38
N LYS A 44 -26.44 -14.73 -17.64
CA LYS A 44 -27.40 -14.61 -16.52
C LYS A 44 -26.84 -13.70 -15.40
N ALA A 45 -25.57 -13.84 -15.06
CA ALA A 45 -24.91 -12.97 -14.07
C ALA A 45 -24.89 -11.51 -14.54
N LYS A 46 -24.57 -11.27 -15.81
CA LYS A 46 -24.55 -9.94 -16.42
C LYS A 46 -25.90 -9.24 -16.31
N GLN A 47 -26.99 -9.93 -16.66
CA GLN A 47 -28.35 -9.39 -16.55
C GLN A 47 -28.69 -9.05 -15.09
N SER A 48 -28.43 -9.96 -14.15
CA SER A 48 -28.70 -9.73 -12.74
C SER A 48 -27.86 -8.58 -12.16
N ASN A 49 -26.59 -8.50 -12.49
CA ASN A 49 -25.68 -7.45 -12.01
C ASN A 49 -26.07 -6.08 -12.56
N THR A 50 -26.46 -6.01 -13.83
CA THR A 50 -26.93 -4.75 -14.44
C THR A 50 -28.16 -4.20 -13.71
N LEU A 51 -29.11 -5.06 -13.33
CA LEU A 51 -30.30 -4.65 -12.58
C LEU A 51 -29.98 -4.17 -11.16
N LEU A 52 -28.88 -4.65 -10.58
CA LEU A 52 -28.41 -4.30 -9.23
C LEU A 52 -27.40 -3.16 -9.23
N ASP A 53 -27.16 -2.54 -10.40
CA ASP A 53 -26.09 -1.56 -10.57
C ASP A 53 -24.73 -2.09 -10.09
N VAL A 54 -24.39 -3.35 -10.42
CA VAL A 54 -23.11 -3.99 -10.18
C VAL A 54 -22.36 -4.17 -11.49
N THR A 55 -21.08 -3.87 -11.49
CA THR A 55 -20.16 -4.17 -12.60
C THR A 55 -19.10 -5.17 -12.16
N GLY A 56 -18.42 -5.81 -13.11
CA GLY A 56 -17.34 -6.72 -12.76
C GLY A 56 -16.82 -7.59 -13.88
N ILE A 57 -15.79 -8.35 -13.54
CA ILE A 57 -15.15 -9.31 -14.44
C ILE A 57 -15.00 -10.66 -13.74
N LEU A 58 -14.97 -11.71 -14.55
CA LEU A 58 -14.75 -13.10 -14.15
C LEU A 58 -13.62 -13.68 -14.98
N LEU A 59 -12.56 -14.14 -14.32
CA LEU A 59 -11.45 -14.87 -14.95
C LEU A 59 -11.58 -16.36 -14.57
N PHE A 60 -11.29 -17.25 -15.53
CA PHE A 60 -11.32 -18.69 -15.34
C PHE A 60 -10.11 -19.36 -15.95
N ASN A 61 -9.38 -20.18 -15.17
CA ASN A 61 -8.18 -20.87 -15.62
C ASN A 61 -8.35 -22.37 -15.92
N GLY A 62 -9.59 -22.90 -15.80
CA GLY A 62 -9.91 -24.32 -15.98
C GLY A 62 -10.34 -25.01 -14.68
N SER A 63 -9.91 -24.55 -13.54
CA SER A 63 -10.28 -25.07 -12.21
C SER A 63 -10.78 -23.97 -11.27
N ASP A 64 -10.15 -22.81 -11.31
CA ASP A 64 -10.40 -21.71 -10.40
C ASP A 64 -11.03 -20.52 -11.12
N PHE A 65 -11.88 -19.82 -10.40
CA PHE A 65 -12.41 -18.52 -10.75
C PHE A 65 -11.76 -17.43 -9.90
N LEU A 66 -11.46 -16.30 -10.52
CA LEU A 66 -11.23 -15.03 -9.84
C LEU A 66 -12.31 -14.07 -10.32
N GLN A 67 -13.12 -13.55 -9.40
CA GLN A 67 -14.16 -12.59 -9.73
C GLN A 67 -13.95 -11.27 -9.01
N ILE A 68 -14.14 -10.19 -9.74
CA ILE A 68 -14.16 -8.83 -9.24
C ILE A 68 -15.58 -8.29 -9.41
N LEU A 69 -16.14 -7.70 -8.35
CA LEU A 69 -17.47 -7.08 -8.33
C LEU A 69 -17.36 -5.65 -7.81
N GLU A 70 -18.02 -4.70 -8.44
CA GLU A 70 -18.02 -3.29 -8.04
C GLU A 70 -19.45 -2.76 -7.93
N GLY A 71 -19.77 -2.11 -6.80
CA GLY A 71 -21.11 -1.56 -6.53
C GLY A 71 -21.19 -0.92 -5.15
N SER A 72 -22.41 -0.59 -4.69
CA SER A 72 -22.59 -0.15 -3.32
C SER A 72 -22.29 -1.30 -2.33
N GLU A 73 -21.79 -0.97 -1.14
CA GLU A 73 -21.37 -1.96 -0.14
C GLU A 73 -22.49 -2.95 0.20
N GLU A 74 -23.72 -2.45 0.45
CA GLU A 74 -24.88 -3.27 0.79
C GLU A 74 -25.25 -4.28 -0.29
N VAL A 75 -25.21 -3.83 -1.56
CA VAL A 75 -25.52 -4.69 -2.71
C VAL A 75 -24.45 -5.75 -2.91
N ILE A 76 -23.17 -5.37 -2.79
CA ILE A 76 -22.04 -6.29 -2.91
C ILE A 76 -22.08 -7.35 -1.81
N GLU A 77 -22.36 -6.98 -0.56
CA GLU A 77 -22.51 -7.92 0.56
C GLU A 77 -23.64 -8.93 0.31
N THR A 78 -24.80 -8.44 -0.09
CA THR A 78 -25.96 -9.31 -0.39
C THR A 78 -25.67 -10.25 -1.54
N LEU A 79 -25.01 -9.76 -2.60
CA LEU A 79 -24.64 -10.55 -3.77
C LEU A 79 -23.60 -11.63 -3.38
N PHE A 80 -22.57 -11.28 -2.64
CA PHE A 80 -21.53 -12.19 -2.21
C PHE A 80 -22.08 -13.29 -1.26
N ALA A 81 -22.94 -12.93 -0.32
CA ALA A 81 -23.61 -13.90 0.54
C ALA A 81 -24.46 -14.92 -0.25
N ARG A 82 -25.05 -14.51 -1.39
CA ARG A 82 -25.77 -15.42 -2.32
C ARG A 82 -24.78 -16.30 -3.09
N ILE A 83 -23.67 -15.74 -3.58
CA ILE A 83 -22.64 -16.48 -4.32
C ILE A 83 -21.99 -17.55 -3.42
N SER A 84 -21.68 -17.22 -2.17
CA SER A 84 -21.07 -18.14 -1.22
C SER A 84 -21.94 -19.36 -0.90
N LYS A 85 -23.25 -19.30 -1.15
CA LYS A 85 -24.21 -20.42 -0.98
C LYS A 85 -24.47 -21.19 -2.27
N ASP A 86 -23.91 -20.75 -3.40
CA ASP A 86 -24.14 -21.37 -4.69
C ASP A 86 -23.34 -22.67 -4.84
N LYS A 87 -24.03 -23.81 -4.96
CA LYS A 87 -23.43 -25.15 -5.05
C LYS A 87 -22.61 -25.39 -6.32
N ARG A 88 -22.61 -24.47 -7.27
CA ARG A 88 -21.76 -24.53 -8.48
C ARG A 88 -20.30 -24.15 -8.19
N HIS A 89 -20.08 -23.50 -7.05
CA HIS A 89 -18.78 -23.09 -6.57
C HIS A 89 -18.44 -23.81 -5.27
N ASP A 90 -17.22 -24.25 -5.17
CA ASP A 90 -16.61 -24.74 -3.95
C ASP A 90 -15.50 -23.78 -3.51
N SER A 91 -15.14 -23.80 -2.23
CA SER A 91 -14.02 -23.02 -1.69
C SER A 91 -14.09 -21.54 -2.05
N VAL A 92 -15.27 -20.91 -1.85
CA VAL A 92 -15.45 -19.46 -2.09
C VAL A 92 -14.72 -18.69 -1.00
N VAL A 93 -13.68 -17.93 -1.36
CA VAL A 93 -12.83 -17.18 -0.43
C VAL A 93 -12.73 -15.72 -0.89
N GLU A 94 -13.15 -14.80 -0.01
CA GLU A 94 -12.89 -13.37 -0.20
C GLU A 94 -11.38 -13.12 -0.09
N LEU A 95 -10.79 -12.51 -1.11
CA LEU A 95 -9.37 -12.18 -1.15
C LEU A 95 -9.12 -10.75 -0.73
N MET A 96 -9.94 -9.81 -1.21
CA MET A 96 -9.78 -8.39 -0.93
C MET A 96 -11.09 -7.64 -1.04
N ARG A 97 -11.25 -6.63 -0.20
CA ARG A 97 -12.28 -5.59 -0.33
C ARG A 97 -11.60 -4.23 -0.41
N ASP A 98 -11.88 -3.49 -1.47
CA ASP A 98 -11.31 -2.17 -1.73
C ASP A 98 -12.41 -1.13 -1.90
N TYR A 99 -12.07 0.13 -1.74
CA TYR A 99 -13.01 1.24 -1.78
C TYR A 99 -12.50 2.33 -2.72
N GLY A 100 -13.38 2.89 -3.54
CA GLY A 100 -12.99 3.93 -4.48
C GLY A 100 -14.15 4.83 -4.86
N PRO A 101 -13.88 6.02 -5.42
CA PRO A 101 -14.92 6.96 -5.85
C PRO A 101 -15.55 6.57 -7.18
N ARG A 102 -14.90 5.70 -7.96
CA ARG A 102 -15.28 5.32 -9.32
C ARG A 102 -15.11 3.83 -9.54
N ARG A 103 -15.88 3.31 -10.50
CA ARG A 103 -15.72 1.94 -10.97
C ARG A 103 -14.53 1.83 -11.90
N ARG A 104 -13.78 0.73 -11.77
CA ARG A 104 -12.71 0.36 -12.70
C ARG A 104 -13.29 -0.20 -14.00
N PHE A 105 -14.42 -0.93 -13.91
CA PHE A 105 -15.08 -1.62 -15.02
C PHE A 105 -16.48 -1.05 -15.27
N GLU A 106 -16.56 0.19 -15.80
CA GLU A 106 -17.85 0.83 -16.07
C GLU A 106 -18.62 0.16 -17.22
N ASN A 107 -19.93 0.22 -17.11
CA ASN A 107 -20.88 -0.26 -18.13
C ASN A 107 -20.81 -1.75 -18.47
N VAL A 108 -20.19 -2.55 -17.60
CA VAL A 108 -20.03 -3.98 -17.81
C VAL A 108 -20.59 -4.75 -16.63
N GLY A 109 -21.84 -5.23 -16.76
CA GLY A 109 -22.45 -6.05 -15.70
C GLY A 109 -21.65 -7.32 -15.36
N MET A 110 -21.04 -7.97 -16.36
CA MET A 110 -20.09 -9.07 -16.21
C MET A 110 -19.35 -9.34 -17.52
N LEU A 111 -18.02 -9.44 -17.48
CA LEU A 111 -17.18 -9.94 -18.59
C LEU A 111 -16.49 -11.24 -18.18
N LEU A 112 -16.41 -12.18 -19.10
CA LEU A 112 -15.66 -13.43 -18.92
C LEU A 112 -14.33 -13.35 -19.67
N PHE A 113 -13.25 -13.73 -19.00
CA PHE A 113 -11.95 -14.01 -19.58
C PHE A 113 -11.57 -15.46 -19.32
N ASP A 114 -11.54 -16.28 -20.37
CA ASP A 114 -11.26 -17.70 -20.29
C ASP A 114 -9.78 -17.99 -20.63
N LEU A 115 -8.95 -18.16 -19.60
CA LEU A 115 -7.50 -18.41 -19.74
C LEU A 115 -7.15 -19.75 -20.37
N ARG A 116 -8.13 -20.60 -20.63
CA ARG A 116 -7.92 -21.87 -21.38
C ARG A 116 -7.81 -21.61 -22.87
N VAL A 117 -8.41 -20.53 -23.36
CA VAL A 117 -8.52 -20.17 -24.78
C VAL A 117 -7.60 -19.00 -25.11
N ASP A 118 -7.53 -18.01 -24.23
CA ASP A 118 -6.81 -16.76 -24.43
C ASP A 118 -5.40 -16.81 -23.81
N THR A 119 -4.46 -16.11 -24.44
CA THR A 119 -3.11 -15.98 -23.86
C THR A 119 -3.10 -14.96 -22.71
N PRO A 120 -2.22 -15.11 -21.71
CA PRO A 120 -2.06 -14.14 -20.63
C PRO A 120 -1.93 -12.69 -21.10
N LYS A 121 -1.12 -12.45 -22.13
CA LYS A 121 -0.91 -11.12 -22.72
C LYS A 121 -2.19 -10.55 -23.36
N SER A 122 -2.94 -11.39 -24.07
CA SER A 122 -4.22 -11.01 -24.69
C SER A 122 -5.26 -10.63 -23.63
N VAL A 123 -5.36 -11.43 -22.56
CA VAL A 123 -6.30 -11.16 -21.46
C VAL A 123 -5.95 -9.86 -20.74
N LEU A 124 -4.68 -9.65 -20.37
CA LEU A 124 -4.26 -8.40 -19.72
C LEU A 124 -4.55 -7.18 -20.58
N SER A 125 -4.24 -7.23 -21.89
CA SER A 125 -4.56 -6.13 -22.81
C SER A 125 -6.06 -5.87 -22.92
N SER A 126 -6.87 -6.93 -22.87
CA SER A 126 -8.33 -6.81 -22.93
C SER A 126 -8.90 -6.24 -21.64
N VAL A 127 -8.42 -6.71 -20.48
CA VAL A 127 -8.81 -6.17 -19.17
C VAL A 127 -8.48 -4.68 -19.07
N LEU A 128 -7.29 -4.25 -19.48
CA LEU A 128 -6.88 -2.85 -19.52
C LEU A 128 -7.82 -2.01 -20.44
N ARG A 129 -8.18 -2.52 -21.60
CA ARG A 129 -9.08 -1.82 -22.54
C ARG A 129 -10.49 -1.61 -21.97
N TYR A 130 -10.98 -2.52 -21.13
CA TYR A 130 -12.28 -2.39 -20.46
C TYR A 130 -12.20 -1.61 -19.15
N SER A 131 -11.02 -1.36 -18.63
CA SER A 131 -10.81 -0.49 -17.47
C SER A 131 -10.66 0.96 -17.92
N LYS A 132 -10.94 1.89 -17.02
CA LYS A 132 -10.69 3.32 -17.24
C LYS A 132 -9.30 3.75 -16.78
N LEU A 133 -8.47 2.80 -16.36
CA LEU A 133 -7.12 3.06 -15.91
C LEU A 133 -6.16 3.10 -17.10
N ASP A 134 -5.27 4.06 -17.13
CA ASP A 134 -4.11 4.00 -18.03
C ASP A 134 -3.09 2.98 -17.53
N ASN A 135 -2.07 2.70 -18.34
CA ASN A 135 -1.07 1.69 -18.00
C ASN A 135 -0.29 2.02 -16.72
N TYR A 136 -0.11 3.29 -16.41
CA TYR A 136 0.62 3.73 -15.20
C TYR A 136 -0.23 3.52 -13.94
N LEU A 137 -1.47 3.97 -13.96
CA LEU A 137 -2.43 3.79 -12.86
C LEU A 137 -2.74 2.30 -12.63
N ALA A 138 -2.90 1.52 -13.69
CA ALA A 138 -3.12 0.08 -13.58
C ALA A 138 -1.96 -0.64 -12.88
N ALA A 139 -0.71 -0.25 -13.13
CA ALA A 139 0.46 -0.84 -12.45
C ALA A 139 0.49 -0.54 -10.94
N GLN A 140 -0.16 0.53 -10.49
CA GLN A 140 -0.27 0.90 -9.07
C GLN A 140 -1.53 0.33 -8.40
N ASP A 141 -2.56 -0.01 -9.18
CA ASP A 141 -3.86 -0.45 -8.66
C ASP A 141 -3.80 -1.89 -8.11
N ARG A 142 -4.27 -2.08 -6.87
CA ARG A 142 -4.28 -3.37 -6.19
C ARG A 142 -5.15 -4.41 -6.89
N VAL A 143 -6.29 -4.01 -7.41
CA VAL A 143 -7.22 -4.92 -8.13
C VAL A 143 -6.53 -5.47 -9.38
N PHE A 144 -5.80 -4.63 -10.11
CA PHE A 144 -5.01 -5.06 -11.26
C PHE A 144 -3.88 -6.02 -10.88
N LYS A 145 -3.24 -5.84 -9.73
CA LYS A 145 -2.22 -6.78 -9.24
C LYS A 145 -2.80 -8.18 -9.00
N PHE A 146 -3.99 -8.30 -8.39
CA PHE A 146 -4.69 -9.58 -8.24
C PHE A 146 -4.99 -10.22 -9.61
N ILE A 147 -5.45 -9.42 -10.57
CA ILE A 147 -5.71 -9.90 -11.93
C ILE A 147 -4.43 -10.41 -12.58
N GLN A 148 -3.34 -9.64 -12.51
CA GLN A 148 -2.03 -10.03 -13.06
C GLN A 148 -1.52 -11.31 -12.41
N THR A 149 -1.54 -11.40 -11.09
CA THR A 149 -1.11 -12.59 -10.34
C THR A 149 -1.91 -13.83 -10.75
N PHE A 150 -3.23 -13.71 -10.88
CA PHE A 150 -4.07 -14.83 -11.31
C PHE A 150 -3.81 -15.26 -12.77
N ILE A 151 -3.56 -14.28 -13.67
CA ILE A 151 -3.29 -14.55 -15.09
C ILE A 151 -1.89 -15.12 -15.31
N ILE A 152 -0.89 -14.57 -14.63
CA ILE A 152 0.51 -14.89 -14.88
C ILE A 152 0.97 -16.08 -14.03
N GLN A 153 0.21 -16.61 -13.10
CA GLN A 153 0.59 -17.67 -12.15
C GLN A 153 2.10 -17.97 -12.21
N PRO A 154 2.95 -17.50 -11.32
CA PRO A 154 4.35 -17.79 -11.42
C PRO A 154 4.49 -19.31 -11.35
N LYS A 155 4.93 -19.96 -12.42
CA LYS A 155 5.66 -21.22 -12.25
C LYS A 155 6.71 -20.88 -11.22
N LYS A 156 6.68 -21.53 -10.05
CA LYS A 156 7.71 -21.45 -9.02
C LYS A 156 9.05 -21.81 -9.65
N THR A 157 9.67 -20.85 -10.27
CA THR A 157 11.08 -20.77 -10.53
C THR A 157 11.56 -19.54 -9.79
N ALA A 158 11.62 -19.68 -8.46
CA ALA A 158 12.61 -18.95 -7.72
C ALA A 158 13.96 -19.42 -8.26
N GLY A 159 14.44 -18.77 -9.31
CA GLY A 159 15.87 -18.69 -9.48
C GLY A 159 16.36 -18.03 -8.21
N GLU A 160 16.98 -18.80 -7.34
CA GLU A 160 17.78 -18.29 -6.24
C GLU A 160 18.85 -17.42 -6.89
N LEU A 161 18.55 -16.13 -7.04
CA LEU A 161 19.59 -15.13 -7.19
C LEU A 161 20.39 -15.27 -5.90
N ASN A 162 21.56 -15.86 -6.02
CA ASN A 162 22.44 -16.18 -4.91
C ASN A 162 23.07 -14.86 -4.46
N PHE A 163 22.30 -14.06 -3.68
CA PHE A 163 22.75 -12.79 -3.12
C PHE A 163 23.85 -13.09 -2.09
N ARG A 164 25.11 -13.08 -2.55
CA ARG A 164 26.28 -13.22 -1.71
C ARG A 164 26.77 -11.83 -1.32
N PRO A 165 26.83 -11.50 -0.01
CA PRO A 165 27.20 -10.16 0.46
C PRO A 165 28.53 -9.66 -0.09
N GLU A 166 29.52 -10.54 -0.24
CA GLU A 166 30.86 -10.22 -0.76
C GLU A 166 30.88 -9.81 -2.25
N LYS A 167 29.78 -10.00 -2.97
CA LYS A 167 29.62 -9.60 -4.37
C LYS A 167 29.02 -8.20 -4.53
N TRP A 168 28.70 -7.53 -3.43
CA TRP A 168 28.03 -6.24 -3.47
C TRP A 168 28.81 -5.15 -2.75
N THR A 169 28.91 -3.98 -3.37
CA THR A 169 29.53 -2.78 -2.79
C THR A 169 28.49 -1.67 -2.78
N MET A 170 28.40 -0.92 -1.67
CA MET A 170 27.47 0.21 -1.54
C MET A 170 28.17 1.46 -2.08
N VAL A 171 27.57 2.09 -3.09
CA VAL A 171 28.10 3.29 -3.74
C VAL A 171 27.16 4.49 -3.47
N PRO A 172 27.68 5.59 -2.92
CA PRO A 172 26.89 6.78 -2.64
C PRO A 172 26.47 7.50 -3.91
N GLU A 173 25.23 7.98 -3.95
CA GLU A 173 24.70 8.84 -4.99
C GLU A 173 23.94 10.01 -4.39
N HIS A 174 24.22 11.21 -4.87
CA HIS A 174 23.47 12.40 -4.51
C HIS A 174 22.25 12.51 -5.41
N MET A 175 21.09 12.35 -4.83
CA MET A 175 19.84 12.48 -5.56
C MET A 175 19.57 13.94 -5.92
N PRO A 176 19.02 14.20 -7.12
CA PRO A 176 18.72 15.55 -7.60
C PRO A 176 17.44 16.15 -6.98
N PHE A 177 17.02 15.67 -5.80
CA PHE A 177 15.98 16.35 -5.07
C PHE A 177 16.46 17.73 -4.69
N GLY A 178 15.67 18.71 -5.08
CA GLY A 178 15.92 20.12 -4.95
C GLY A 178 16.61 20.59 -3.66
N LYS A 179 16.76 21.83 -3.54
CA LYS A 179 17.54 22.55 -2.53
C LYS A 179 17.21 22.06 -1.12
N THR A 180 18.19 21.55 -0.37
CA THR A 180 18.06 21.42 1.08
C THR A 180 17.63 22.78 1.65
N ILE A 181 16.51 22.80 2.38
CA ILE A 181 15.99 24.03 2.95
C ILE A 181 16.80 24.33 4.20
N ASN A 182 17.55 25.42 4.19
CA ASN A 182 18.22 25.92 5.39
C ASN A 182 17.23 26.78 6.18
N GLY A 183 16.81 26.26 7.35
CA GLY A 183 15.96 26.98 8.30
C GLY A 183 14.53 26.47 8.38
N LEU A 184 13.83 26.91 9.44
CA LEU A 184 12.42 26.64 9.68
C LEU A 184 11.57 27.36 8.63
N ILE A 185 10.52 26.71 8.17
CA ILE A 185 9.40 27.40 7.52
C ILE A 185 8.76 28.26 8.60
N GLU A 186 8.52 29.54 8.34
CA GLU A 186 7.99 30.48 9.35
C GLU A 186 6.75 29.89 10.06
N ASN A 187 6.74 30.01 11.39
CA ASN A 187 5.65 29.57 12.29
C ASN A 187 5.44 28.03 12.44
N GLN A 188 6.38 27.20 12.04
CA GLN A 188 6.29 25.76 12.30
C GLN A 188 6.60 25.42 13.76
N ILE A 189 5.82 24.49 14.31
CA ILE A 189 6.00 23.95 15.66
C ILE A 189 6.91 22.71 15.69
N CYS A 190 7.22 22.14 14.53
CA CYS A 190 8.08 20.97 14.34
C CYS A 190 8.77 21.03 12.97
N GLN A 191 9.74 20.15 12.78
CA GLN A 191 10.43 19.93 11.51
C GLN A 191 10.24 18.48 11.06
N PHE A 192 10.65 18.17 9.84
CA PHE A 192 10.66 16.81 9.32
C PHE A 192 12.03 16.43 8.78
N ALA A 193 12.45 15.21 9.07
CA ALA A 193 13.55 14.55 8.39
C ALA A 193 12.97 13.57 7.37
N LEU A 194 13.50 13.55 6.15
CA LEU A 194 13.08 12.60 5.14
C LEU A 194 14.06 11.43 5.08
N GLN A 195 13.50 10.22 5.04
CA GLN A 195 14.28 9.00 4.84
C GLN A 195 13.72 8.21 3.64
N PRO A 196 14.56 7.90 2.64
CA PRO A 196 14.14 7.11 1.49
C PRO A 196 13.82 5.66 1.85
N ILE A 197 12.74 5.14 1.26
CA ILE A 197 12.47 3.72 1.10
C ILE A 197 12.88 3.36 -0.32
N VAL A 198 13.79 2.42 -0.49
CA VAL A 198 14.43 2.14 -1.78
C VAL A 198 14.11 0.75 -2.33
N GLU A 199 14.21 0.59 -3.64
CA GLU A 199 14.24 -0.68 -4.36
C GLU A 199 15.66 -0.86 -4.94
N PRO A 200 16.60 -1.44 -4.15
CA PRO A 200 18.03 -1.34 -4.44
C PRO A 200 18.45 -1.98 -5.76
N THR A 201 17.87 -3.13 -6.11
CA THR A 201 18.18 -3.84 -7.37
C THR A 201 17.67 -3.11 -8.61
N GLU A 202 16.70 -2.22 -8.44
CA GLU A 202 16.15 -1.39 -9.53
C GLU A 202 16.74 0.03 -9.55
N GLY A 203 17.54 0.41 -8.53
CA GLY A 203 18.08 1.76 -8.38
C GLY A 203 17.00 2.82 -8.23
N LYS A 204 15.91 2.52 -7.52
CA LYS A 204 14.74 3.40 -7.42
C LYS A 204 14.40 3.76 -5.98
N ILE A 205 13.86 4.97 -5.80
CA ILE A 205 13.17 5.37 -4.58
C ILE A 205 11.69 4.99 -4.72
N SER A 206 11.20 4.19 -3.79
CA SER A 206 9.78 3.80 -3.71
C SER A 206 8.92 4.89 -3.07
N SER A 207 9.43 5.50 -1.99
CA SER A 207 8.78 6.60 -1.27
C SER A 207 9.78 7.27 -0.33
N LEU A 208 9.39 8.45 0.17
CA LEU A 208 10.12 9.20 1.20
C LEU A 208 9.29 9.18 2.48
N GLU A 209 9.82 8.67 3.58
CA GLU A 209 9.15 8.76 4.88
C GLU A 209 9.48 10.08 5.56
N ALA A 210 8.43 10.80 5.99
CA ALA A 210 8.54 12.06 6.71
C ALA A 210 8.50 11.80 8.23
N LEU A 211 9.66 11.87 8.83
CA LEU A 211 9.88 11.63 10.25
C LEU A 211 9.85 12.95 11.02
N ILE A 212 8.85 13.15 11.88
CA ILE A 212 8.71 14.37 12.69
C ILE A 212 9.90 14.55 13.63
N ARG A 213 10.31 15.80 13.81
CA ARG A 213 11.36 16.23 14.74
C ARG A 213 10.89 17.50 15.46
N GLY A 214 11.27 17.64 16.71
CA GLY A 214 11.09 18.91 17.40
C GLY A 214 11.84 20.04 16.73
N ASN A 215 11.55 21.30 17.07
CA ASN A 215 12.27 22.46 16.53
C ASN A 215 13.76 22.47 16.87
N ASP A 216 14.15 21.74 17.91
CA ASP A 216 15.54 21.50 18.32
C ASP A 216 16.17 20.28 17.60
N GLY A 217 15.45 19.65 16.67
CA GLY A 217 15.86 18.40 16.02
C GLY A 217 15.65 17.15 16.86
N GLY A 218 15.01 17.27 18.03
CA GLY A 218 14.73 16.18 18.97
C GLY A 218 13.80 15.11 18.42
N SER A 219 13.74 13.97 19.15
CA SER A 219 12.93 12.81 18.75
C SER A 219 11.42 13.07 18.74
N PRO A 220 10.65 12.25 18.00
CA PRO A 220 9.18 12.31 18.00
C PRO A 220 8.59 12.22 19.40
N GLU A 221 9.08 11.29 20.24
CA GLU A 221 8.58 11.07 21.60
C GLU A 221 8.74 12.34 22.45
N ARG A 222 9.88 13.01 22.34
CA ARG A 222 10.11 14.27 23.08
C ARG A 222 9.17 15.37 22.63
N PHE A 223 8.88 15.44 21.32
CA PHE A 223 7.93 16.40 20.76
C PHE A 223 6.51 16.16 21.30
N PHE A 224 6.01 14.92 21.19
CA PHE A 224 4.65 14.59 21.61
C PHE A 224 4.47 14.62 23.14
N ASN A 225 5.47 14.20 23.91
CA ASN A 225 5.43 14.25 25.38
C ASN A 225 5.43 15.68 25.95
N ALA A 226 5.81 16.67 25.17
CA ALA A 226 5.74 18.08 25.54
C ALA A 226 4.37 18.72 25.29
N LEU A 227 3.43 18.00 24.64
CA LEU A 227 2.09 18.48 24.32
C LEU A 227 1.10 18.19 25.47
N ASP A 228 0.10 19.05 25.59
CA ASP A 228 -1.08 18.74 26.41
C ASP A 228 -1.83 17.54 25.81
N GLN A 229 -2.18 16.56 26.62
CA GLN A 229 -2.80 15.31 26.14
C GLN A 229 -4.11 15.51 25.35
N ASP A 230 -4.90 16.53 25.70
CA ASP A 230 -6.13 16.89 25.02
C ASP A 230 -5.90 17.50 23.62
N LYS A 231 -4.68 17.93 23.30
CA LYS A 231 -4.33 18.54 22.02
C LYS A 231 -3.50 17.63 21.08
N VAL A 232 -3.05 16.48 21.57
CA VAL A 232 -2.15 15.58 20.82
C VAL A 232 -2.69 15.27 19.43
N TYR A 233 -3.96 14.91 19.31
CA TYR A 233 -4.58 14.53 18.03
C TYR A 233 -4.75 15.71 17.06
N GLU A 234 -5.10 16.90 17.58
CA GLU A 234 -5.18 18.10 16.75
C GLU A 234 -3.79 18.50 16.23
N VAL A 235 -2.79 18.47 17.13
CA VAL A 235 -1.40 18.81 16.76
C VAL A 235 -0.81 17.77 15.81
N ASP A 236 -1.05 16.48 16.06
CA ASP A 236 -0.61 15.42 15.15
C ASP A 236 -1.12 15.70 13.74
N LEU A 237 -2.42 15.95 13.57
CA LEU A 237 -3.02 16.24 12.27
C LEU A 237 -2.45 17.51 11.63
N LEU A 238 -2.29 18.60 12.41
CA LEU A 238 -1.73 19.86 11.92
C LEU A 238 -0.30 19.72 11.41
N THR A 239 0.51 18.86 12.04
CA THR A 239 1.91 18.65 11.62
C THR A 239 2.02 18.10 10.22
N LYS A 240 1.00 17.38 9.70
CA LYS A 240 1.04 16.79 8.34
C LYS A 240 1.12 17.87 7.26
N ALA A 241 0.49 19.02 7.46
CA ALA A 241 0.63 20.16 6.56
C ALA A 241 2.10 20.58 6.38
N TYR A 242 2.92 20.50 7.44
CA TYR A 242 4.34 20.86 7.35
C TYR A 242 5.16 19.80 6.57
N ALA A 243 4.78 18.52 6.68
CA ALA A 243 5.38 17.46 5.87
C ALA A 243 5.09 17.67 4.37
N PHE A 244 3.84 18.02 4.03
CA PHE A 244 3.46 18.31 2.64
C PHE A 244 4.12 19.59 2.11
N ALA A 245 4.19 20.64 2.92
CA ALA A 245 4.92 21.85 2.58
C ALA A 245 6.42 21.60 2.33
N LEU A 246 7.03 20.69 3.09
CA LEU A 246 8.40 20.25 2.86
C LEU A 246 8.52 19.52 1.52
N ALA A 247 7.62 18.57 1.24
CA ALA A 247 7.60 17.79 0.00
C ALA A 247 7.50 18.70 -1.24
N GLU A 248 6.60 19.70 -1.22
CA GLU A 248 6.48 20.71 -2.26
C GLU A 248 7.78 21.50 -2.43
N LYS A 249 8.36 22.01 -1.34
CA LYS A 249 9.55 22.86 -1.37
C LYS A 249 10.79 22.18 -1.91
N ILE A 250 10.97 20.89 -1.61
CA ILE A 250 12.11 20.12 -2.13
C ILE A 250 11.83 19.53 -3.50
N ASP A 251 10.61 19.69 -4.00
CA ASP A 251 10.14 19.17 -5.29
C ASP A 251 10.37 17.66 -5.40
N ILE A 252 9.54 16.88 -4.67
CA ILE A 252 9.64 15.42 -4.71
C ILE A 252 9.22 14.81 -6.04
N GLY A 253 8.73 15.61 -7.01
CA GLY A 253 8.23 15.14 -8.30
C GLY A 253 7.12 14.10 -8.12
N ASP A 254 7.22 12.99 -8.85
CA ASP A 254 6.24 11.89 -8.79
C ASP A 254 6.46 10.90 -7.63
N HIS A 255 7.44 11.16 -6.76
CA HIS A 255 7.68 10.26 -5.62
C HIS A 255 6.56 10.34 -4.59
N LYS A 256 6.36 9.23 -3.87
CA LYS A 256 5.40 9.17 -2.78
C LYS A 256 6.03 9.70 -1.48
N ILE A 257 5.19 10.35 -0.67
CA ILE A 257 5.54 10.72 0.71
C ILE A 257 4.72 9.87 1.67
N ALA A 258 5.39 9.24 2.63
CA ALA A 258 4.78 8.50 3.72
C ALA A 258 4.81 9.36 5.00
N ILE A 259 3.68 9.41 5.70
CA ILE A 259 3.51 10.18 6.93
C ILE A 259 2.93 9.30 8.03
N ASN A 260 3.56 9.31 9.18
CA ASN A 260 3.02 8.68 10.38
C ASN A 260 1.82 9.47 10.90
N LEU A 261 0.73 8.81 11.26
CA LEU A 261 -0.50 9.42 11.78
C LEU A 261 -1.08 8.59 12.92
N LEU A 262 -1.43 9.26 14.02
CA LEU A 262 -2.21 8.63 15.10
C LEU A 262 -3.63 8.33 14.59
N PRO A 263 -4.12 7.08 14.58
CA PRO A 263 -5.47 6.76 14.08
C PRO A 263 -6.57 7.58 14.73
N MET A 264 -6.43 7.88 16.01
CA MET A 264 -7.40 8.66 16.76
C MET A 264 -7.42 10.14 16.35
N SER A 265 -6.42 10.65 15.64
CA SER A 265 -6.48 11.99 15.03
C SER A 265 -7.59 12.09 13.98
N LEU A 266 -7.82 11.01 13.23
CA LEU A 266 -8.92 10.94 12.24
C LEU A 266 -10.29 10.72 12.87
N VAL A 267 -10.35 10.22 14.11
CA VAL A 267 -11.60 9.94 14.82
C VAL A 267 -12.03 11.11 15.69
N ASN A 268 -11.08 11.69 16.44
CA ASN A 268 -11.37 12.70 17.45
C ASN A 268 -11.39 14.13 16.89
N VAL A 269 -10.73 14.37 15.75
CA VAL A 269 -10.71 15.71 15.14
C VAL A 269 -11.79 15.79 14.06
N PRO A 270 -12.78 16.70 14.22
CA PRO A 270 -13.83 16.88 13.22
C PRO A 270 -13.24 17.28 11.86
N HIS A 271 -13.75 16.69 10.78
CA HIS A 271 -13.31 16.97 9.42
C HIS A 271 -11.82 16.69 9.14
N ALA A 272 -11.22 15.72 9.86
CA ALA A 272 -9.80 15.41 9.73
C ALA A 272 -9.40 14.97 8.33
N VAL A 273 -10.22 14.13 7.67
CA VAL A 273 -9.94 13.67 6.29
C VAL A 273 -10.06 14.82 5.30
N ASP A 274 -11.08 15.68 5.43
CA ASP A 274 -11.24 16.86 4.58
C ASP A 274 -10.02 17.80 4.74
N PHE A 275 -9.57 18.02 5.98
CA PHE A 275 -8.38 18.80 6.27
C PHE A 275 -7.14 18.23 5.57
N LEU A 276 -6.89 16.92 5.67
CA LEU A 276 -5.76 16.28 5.00
C LEU A 276 -5.82 16.48 3.48
N MET A 277 -6.99 16.30 2.89
CA MET A 277 -7.21 16.49 1.46
C MET A 277 -6.92 17.93 1.02
N ASP A 278 -7.42 18.91 1.78
CA ASP A 278 -7.16 20.32 1.51
C ASP A 278 -5.66 20.64 1.57
N GLN A 279 -4.93 20.08 2.56
CA GLN A 279 -3.49 20.29 2.68
C GLN A 279 -2.69 19.60 1.56
N ILE A 280 -3.06 18.38 1.17
CA ILE A 280 -2.42 17.66 0.05
C ILE A 280 -2.53 18.50 -1.23
N LEU A 281 -3.73 18.99 -1.55
CA LEU A 281 -3.97 19.78 -2.75
C LEU A 281 -3.33 21.16 -2.67
N ALA A 282 -3.34 21.81 -1.51
CA ALA A 282 -2.72 23.12 -1.28
C ALA A 282 -1.20 23.10 -1.52
N HIS A 283 -0.55 21.95 -1.31
CA HIS A 283 0.87 21.74 -1.54
C HIS A 283 1.19 21.01 -2.85
N CYS A 284 0.29 21.12 -3.84
CA CYS A 284 0.49 20.59 -5.20
C CYS A 284 0.77 19.08 -5.27
N LEU A 285 0.40 18.33 -4.23
CA LEU A 285 0.49 16.87 -4.21
C LEU A 285 -0.80 16.23 -4.73
N GLN A 286 -0.67 15.03 -5.29
CA GLN A 286 -1.82 14.18 -5.60
C GLN A 286 -2.09 13.24 -4.42
N PRO A 287 -3.36 12.90 -4.12
CA PRO A 287 -3.68 11.96 -3.03
C PRO A 287 -2.93 10.63 -3.14
N GLU A 288 -2.73 10.13 -4.35
CA GLU A 288 -2.03 8.88 -4.65
C GLU A 288 -0.52 8.92 -4.34
N GLN A 289 0.04 10.14 -4.16
CA GLN A 289 1.41 10.33 -3.70
C GLN A 289 1.54 10.20 -2.19
N VAL A 290 0.43 10.27 -1.44
CA VAL A 290 0.45 10.22 0.02
C VAL A 290 0.18 8.81 0.53
N VAL A 291 1.00 8.35 1.47
CA VAL A 291 0.82 7.11 2.22
C VAL A 291 0.71 7.45 3.70
N ILE A 292 -0.39 7.06 4.33
CA ILE A 292 -0.56 7.18 5.77
C ILE A 292 -0.06 5.89 6.42
N GLU A 293 0.87 6.04 7.36
CA GLU A 293 1.44 4.97 8.15
C GLU A 293 0.85 4.99 9.57
N VAL A 294 0.41 3.83 10.04
CA VAL A 294 -0.14 3.63 11.37
C VAL A 294 0.54 2.44 12.03
N THR A 295 0.89 2.55 13.31
CA THR A 295 1.56 1.45 13.99
C THR A 295 0.61 0.29 14.28
N GLU A 296 1.16 -0.93 14.39
CA GLU A 296 0.40 -2.15 14.73
C GLU A 296 -0.41 -1.97 16.02
N ASN A 297 0.19 -1.40 17.07
CA ASN A 297 -0.43 -1.25 18.38
C ASN A 297 -1.58 -0.25 18.40
N GLU A 298 -1.48 0.83 17.65
CA GLU A 298 -2.52 1.86 17.58
C GLU A 298 -3.75 1.37 16.81
N MET A 299 -3.55 0.53 15.79
CA MET A 299 -4.65 -0.08 15.04
C MET A 299 -5.56 -0.95 15.89
N ILE A 300 -5.01 -1.68 16.89
CA ILE A 300 -5.79 -2.59 17.73
C ILE A 300 -6.80 -1.82 18.57
N SER A 301 -6.39 -0.70 19.13
CA SER A 301 -7.17 0.05 20.14
C SER A 301 -8.35 0.83 19.54
N GLY A 302 -8.28 1.22 18.26
CA GLY A 302 -9.25 2.13 17.64
C GLY A 302 -9.94 1.61 16.38
N PHE A 303 -9.80 0.34 16.01
CA PHE A 303 -10.17 -0.18 14.69
C PHE A 303 -11.60 0.14 14.24
N ASN A 304 -12.61 -0.09 15.08
CA ASN A 304 -14.02 0.13 14.70
C ASN A 304 -14.34 1.60 14.43
N GLN A 305 -13.75 2.51 15.18
CA GLN A 305 -13.93 3.95 15.03
C GLN A 305 -13.15 4.48 13.82
N PHE A 306 -11.98 3.94 13.59
CA PHE A 306 -11.09 4.33 12.50
C PHE A 306 -11.55 3.80 11.12
N ASN A 307 -12.34 2.73 11.05
CA ASN A 307 -12.73 2.07 9.80
C ASN A 307 -13.46 3.01 8.82
N SER A 308 -14.28 3.92 9.32
CA SER A 308 -14.95 4.92 8.47
C SER A 308 -13.96 5.89 7.81
N ALA A 309 -12.95 6.34 8.56
CA ALA A 309 -11.89 7.20 8.03
C ALA A 309 -11.02 6.46 7.00
N ILE A 310 -10.69 5.18 7.24
CA ILE A 310 -9.98 4.34 6.26
C ILE A 310 -10.70 4.30 4.92
N LYS A 311 -12.03 4.10 4.92
CA LYS A 311 -12.83 4.08 3.68
C LYS A 311 -12.75 5.42 2.93
N GLN A 312 -12.81 6.53 3.65
CA GLN A 312 -12.72 7.86 3.05
C GLN A 312 -11.32 8.14 2.48
N LEU A 313 -10.26 7.81 3.21
CA LEU A 313 -8.87 7.97 2.75
C LEU A 313 -8.62 7.15 1.47
N ARG A 314 -9.07 5.89 1.44
CA ARG A 314 -8.95 5.04 0.24
C ARG A 314 -9.75 5.57 -0.93
N ALA A 315 -10.99 6.03 -0.68
CA ALA A 315 -11.82 6.64 -1.72
C ALA A 315 -11.19 7.90 -2.32
N ALA A 316 -10.37 8.60 -1.54
CA ALA A 316 -9.59 9.75 -1.98
C ALA A 316 -8.31 9.37 -2.75
N GLY A 317 -7.91 8.09 -2.76
CA GLY A 317 -6.68 7.60 -3.42
C GLY A 317 -5.45 7.57 -2.51
N ILE A 318 -5.60 7.90 -1.23
CA ILE A 318 -4.49 7.88 -0.25
C ILE A 318 -4.12 6.44 0.08
N GLY A 319 -2.83 6.11 -0.01
CA GLY A 319 -2.30 4.80 0.37
C GLY A 319 -2.24 4.62 1.89
N LEU A 320 -2.31 3.36 2.34
CA LEU A 320 -2.27 3.02 3.76
C LEU A 320 -1.17 1.99 4.02
N ALA A 321 -0.41 2.18 5.10
CA ALA A 321 0.62 1.23 5.53
C ALA A 321 0.46 0.90 7.02
N ILE A 322 0.80 -0.33 7.39
CA ILE A 322 1.05 -0.71 8.78
C ILE A 322 2.54 -0.59 9.04
N ASP A 323 2.89 0.14 10.09
CA ASP A 323 4.26 0.33 10.55
C ASP A 323 4.58 -0.52 11.77
N ASP A 324 5.88 -0.76 12.03
CA ASP A 324 6.42 -1.54 13.15
C ASP A 324 5.81 -2.95 13.28
N PHE A 325 5.47 -3.61 12.15
CA PHE A 325 4.82 -4.92 12.19
C PHE A 325 5.73 -5.99 12.76
N GLY A 326 5.25 -6.63 13.81
CA GLY A 326 5.95 -7.68 14.54
C GLY A 326 6.63 -7.22 15.83
N SER A 327 6.57 -5.92 16.15
CA SER A 327 6.95 -5.41 17.48
C SER A 327 5.82 -5.55 18.51
N GLY A 328 4.57 -5.74 18.04
CA GLY A 328 3.35 -5.80 18.85
C GLY A 328 2.72 -7.19 18.97
N TYR A 329 1.48 -7.23 19.47
CA TYR A 329 0.74 -8.47 19.76
C TYR A 329 -0.36 -8.82 18.75
N ALA A 330 -0.68 -7.94 17.78
CA ALA A 330 -1.79 -8.17 16.85
C ALA A 330 -1.48 -9.25 15.82
N GLY A 331 -0.25 -9.29 15.36
CA GLY A 331 0.21 -10.26 14.40
C GLY A 331 -0.61 -10.28 13.10
N LEU A 332 -0.56 -11.39 12.37
CA LEU A 332 -1.24 -11.57 11.09
C LEU A 332 -2.78 -11.42 11.16
N SER A 333 -3.39 -11.53 12.36
CA SER A 333 -4.83 -11.37 12.53
C SER A 333 -5.31 -9.95 12.19
N LEU A 334 -4.46 -8.95 12.33
CA LEU A 334 -4.76 -7.57 11.94
C LEU A 334 -5.03 -7.47 10.44
N LEU A 335 -4.27 -8.20 9.62
CA LEU A 335 -4.41 -8.19 8.17
C LEU A 335 -5.75 -8.74 7.67
N THR A 336 -6.45 -9.55 8.49
CA THR A 336 -7.80 -10.03 8.13
C THR A 336 -8.86 -8.93 8.21
N ARG A 337 -8.62 -7.90 9.02
CA ARG A 337 -9.54 -6.78 9.21
C ARG A 337 -9.13 -5.54 8.43
N PHE A 338 -7.83 -5.31 8.36
CA PHE A 338 -7.23 -4.18 7.67
C PHE A 338 -6.23 -4.69 6.65
N GLN A 339 -6.53 -4.53 5.37
CA GLN A 339 -5.64 -4.90 4.28
C GLN A 339 -4.90 -3.66 3.80
N PRO A 340 -3.70 -3.37 4.33
CA PRO A 340 -2.93 -2.20 3.93
C PRO A 340 -2.38 -2.35 2.51
N ASP A 341 -1.96 -1.26 1.91
CA ASP A 341 -1.21 -1.29 0.64
C ASP A 341 0.24 -1.71 0.86
N LYS A 342 0.78 -1.37 2.06
CA LYS A 342 2.14 -1.71 2.48
C LYS A 342 2.15 -2.25 3.90
N LEU A 343 3.10 -3.13 4.18
CA LEU A 343 3.44 -3.62 5.52
C LEU A 343 4.94 -3.42 5.73
N LYS A 344 5.32 -2.69 6.79
CA LYS A 344 6.71 -2.42 7.16
C LYS A 344 7.09 -3.39 8.27
N ILE A 345 8.08 -4.26 8.00
CA ILE A 345 8.55 -5.27 8.95
C ILE A 345 9.56 -4.59 9.86
N ASP A 346 9.27 -4.61 11.16
CA ASP A 346 10.05 -3.95 12.18
C ASP A 346 11.51 -4.46 12.25
N ARG A 347 12.41 -3.55 12.62
CA ARG A 347 13.84 -3.81 12.80
C ARG A 347 14.13 -4.97 13.75
N GLU A 348 13.35 -5.19 14.81
CA GLU A 348 13.59 -6.27 15.76
C GLU A 348 13.55 -7.65 15.08
N ILE A 349 12.66 -7.83 14.10
CA ILE A 349 12.59 -9.06 13.30
C ILE A 349 13.72 -9.11 12.27
N VAL A 350 14.04 -7.99 11.64
CA VAL A 350 14.97 -7.93 10.52
C VAL A 350 16.43 -7.97 10.93
N SER A 351 16.78 -7.34 12.07
CA SER A 351 18.17 -7.25 12.54
C SER A 351 18.81 -8.62 12.74
N ASN A 352 19.97 -8.84 12.13
CA ASN A 352 20.73 -10.11 12.12
C ASN A 352 19.94 -11.32 11.58
N ILE A 353 18.97 -11.09 10.71
CA ILE A 353 18.13 -12.16 10.15
C ILE A 353 18.94 -13.24 9.41
N HIS A 354 20.05 -12.88 8.78
CA HIS A 354 20.95 -13.81 8.09
C HIS A 354 21.56 -14.87 9.04
N LEU A 355 21.55 -14.62 10.36
CA LEU A 355 22.07 -15.51 11.39
C LEU A 355 20.97 -16.23 12.21
N SER A 356 19.68 -15.95 11.96
CA SER A 356 18.59 -16.43 12.82
C SER A 356 17.53 -17.23 12.05
N GLY A 357 17.60 -18.56 12.15
CA GLY A 357 16.59 -19.45 11.56
C GLY A 357 15.14 -19.12 11.98
N PRO A 358 14.84 -18.87 13.28
CA PRO A 358 13.49 -18.45 13.70
C PRO A 358 13.01 -17.18 13.03
N LYS A 359 13.82 -16.12 12.95
CA LYS A 359 13.48 -14.88 12.25
C LYS A 359 13.23 -15.12 10.76
N GLN A 360 14.08 -15.94 10.13
CA GLN A 360 13.93 -16.34 8.72
C GLN A 360 12.59 -17.06 8.48
N ALA A 361 12.19 -17.97 9.36
CA ALA A 361 10.92 -18.68 9.25
C ALA A 361 9.72 -17.73 9.38
N ILE A 362 9.75 -16.80 10.33
CA ILE A 362 8.72 -15.77 10.51
C ILE A 362 8.61 -14.90 9.26
N VAL A 363 9.73 -14.34 8.79
CA VAL A 363 9.72 -13.44 7.62
C VAL A 363 9.24 -14.15 6.36
N LYS A 364 9.65 -15.41 6.12
CA LYS A 364 9.14 -16.21 5.01
C LYS A 364 7.61 -16.39 5.08
N SER A 365 7.07 -16.58 6.28
CA SER A 365 5.62 -16.70 6.49
C SER A 365 4.90 -15.37 6.21
N ILE A 366 5.48 -14.24 6.64
CA ILE A 366 4.97 -12.91 6.35
C ILE A 366 5.01 -12.65 4.84
N ILE A 367 6.11 -12.97 4.16
CA ILE A 367 6.24 -12.82 2.70
C ILE A 367 5.15 -13.62 1.97
N SER A 368 4.95 -14.89 2.34
CA SER A 368 3.91 -15.71 1.72
C SER A 368 2.52 -15.11 1.93
N CYS A 369 2.19 -14.75 3.17
CA CYS A 369 0.90 -14.15 3.51
C CYS A 369 0.65 -12.84 2.74
N CYS A 370 1.62 -11.94 2.74
CA CYS A 370 1.50 -10.64 2.08
C CYS A 370 1.47 -10.77 0.55
N THR A 371 2.18 -11.75 -0.02
CA THR A 371 2.10 -12.06 -1.45
C THR A 371 0.70 -12.52 -1.85
N ASP A 372 0.10 -13.41 -1.07
CA ASP A 372 -1.27 -13.90 -1.34
C ASP A 372 -2.33 -12.81 -1.18
N MET A 373 -2.05 -11.78 -0.38
CA MET A 373 -2.94 -10.64 -0.14
C MET A 373 -2.59 -9.40 -0.99
N GLU A 374 -1.59 -9.47 -1.87
CA GLU A 374 -1.09 -8.35 -2.69
C GLU A 374 -0.69 -7.12 -1.85
N ILE A 375 -0.12 -7.37 -0.67
CA ILE A 375 0.41 -6.34 0.23
C ILE A 375 1.90 -6.17 -0.07
N ALA A 376 2.32 -4.94 -0.33
CA ALA A 376 3.72 -4.64 -0.58
C ALA A 376 4.51 -4.65 0.74
N LEU A 377 5.62 -5.40 0.78
CA LEU A 377 6.50 -5.46 1.95
C LEU A 377 7.61 -4.42 1.88
N VAL A 378 7.92 -3.84 3.03
CA VAL A 378 9.10 -3.03 3.29
C VAL A 378 9.85 -3.66 4.47
N ALA A 379 11.16 -3.88 4.36
CA ALA A 379 11.98 -4.26 5.49
C ALA A 379 12.71 -3.03 6.03
N GLU A 380 12.57 -2.82 7.34
CA GLU A 380 13.07 -1.62 8.01
C GLU A 380 14.34 -1.86 8.82
N GLY A 381 15.04 -0.77 9.13
CA GLY A 381 16.20 -0.80 9.99
C GLY A 381 17.38 -1.62 9.44
N ILE A 382 17.49 -1.73 8.13
CA ILE A 382 18.59 -2.43 7.45
C ILE A 382 19.90 -1.66 7.70
N GLU A 383 20.85 -2.29 8.37
CA GLU A 383 22.16 -1.70 8.65
C GLU A 383 23.31 -2.47 8.02
N LYS A 384 23.07 -3.74 7.64
CA LYS A 384 24.10 -4.65 7.14
C LYS A 384 23.75 -5.18 5.74
N ILE A 385 24.77 -5.32 4.92
CA ILE A 385 24.63 -5.86 3.57
C ILE A 385 24.14 -7.31 3.60
N GLU A 386 24.52 -8.09 4.63
CA GLU A 386 24.09 -9.47 4.82
C GLU A 386 22.58 -9.58 5.09
N GLU A 387 22.01 -8.61 5.84
CA GLU A 387 20.58 -8.54 6.11
C GLU A 387 19.82 -8.28 4.81
N TRP A 388 20.25 -7.27 4.05
CA TRP A 388 19.68 -6.95 2.75
C TRP A 388 19.76 -8.14 1.78
N CYS A 389 20.94 -8.74 1.60
CA CYS A 389 21.13 -9.87 0.68
C CYS A 389 20.19 -11.03 1.01
N TRP A 390 20.03 -11.37 2.30
CA TRP A 390 19.13 -12.43 2.71
C TRP A 390 17.66 -12.08 2.40
N LEU A 391 17.22 -10.87 2.75
CA LEU A 391 15.84 -10.41 2.56
C LEU A 391 15.47 -10.26 1.08
N GLU A 392 16.38 -9.71 0.26
CA GLU A 392 16.20 -9.60 -1.20
C GLU A 392 16.07 -11.00 -1.82
N SER A 393 16.93 -11.96 -1.42
CA SER A 393 16.84 -13.35 -1.89
C SER A 393 15.56 -14.05 -1.44
N ALA A 394 15.01 -13.66 -0.29
CA ALA A 394 13.74 -14.18 0.21
C ALA A 394 12.52 -13.59 -0.51
N GLY A 395 12.68 -12.50 -1.28
CA GLY A 395 11.63 -11.91 -2.13
C GLY A 395 11.14 -10.53 -1.70
N ILE A 396 11.71 -9.92 -0.67
CA ILE A 396 11.43 -8.51 -0.32
C ILE A 396 12.12 -7.61 -1.34
N LYS A 397 11.45 -6.55 -1.78
CA LYS A 397 11.94 -5.62 -2.81
C LYS A 397 12.17 -4.20 -2.30
N ARG A 398 11.56 -3.83 -1.17
CA ARG A 398 11.63 -2.47 -0.62
C ARG A 398 12.32 -2.50 0.73
N PHE A 399 13.23 -1.55 0.91
CA PHE A 399 14.10 -1.50 2.07
C PHE A 399 14.26 -0.08 2.59
N GLN A 400 14.37 0.03 3.89
CA GLN A 400 14.71 1.26 4.58
C GLN A 400 15.75 0.97 5.66
N GLY A 401 16.73 1.84 5.81
CA GLY A 401 17.74 1.67 6.84
C GLY A 401 19.03 2.43 6.54
N PHE A 402 19.92 2.46 7.52
CA PHE A 402 21.16 3.22 7.45
C PHE A 402 22.17 2.66 6.44
N LEU A 403 21.96 1.42 6.02
CA LEU A 403 22.74 0.86 4.91
C LEU A 403 22.54 1.67 3.62
N PHE A 404 21.32 2.16 3.39
CA PHE A 404 20.97 2.90 2.18
C PHE A 404 20.98 4.40 2.37
N ALA A 405 20.28 4.91 3.40
CA ALA A 405 20.25 6.33 3.69
C ALA A 405 19.87 6.60 5.16
N ARG A 406 20.44 7.66 5.72
CA ARG A 406 19.99 8.20 7.01
C ARG A 406 18.91 9.24 6.82
N PRO A 407 17.99 9.42 7.79
CA PRO A 407 17.07 10.54 7.78
C PRO A 407 17.85 11.86 7.73
N LYS A 408 17.44 12.78 6.84
CA LYS A 408 18.04 14.10 6.74
C LYS A 408 17.00 15.17 7.01
N LEU A 409 17.31 16.06 7.94
CA LEU A 409 16.44 17.17 8.30
C LEU A 409 16.24 18.12 7.10
N ASN A 410 14.97 18.45 6.83
CA ASN A 410 14.56 19.38 5.79
C ASN A 410 15.08 19.03 4.37
N GLY A 411 15.19 17.75 4.07
CA GLY A 411 15.63 17.30 2.75
C GLY A 411 15.88 15.79 2.69
N VAL A 412 16.43 15.34 1.57
CA VAL A 412 16.81 13.92 1.35
C VAL A 412 18.34 13.83 1.42
N GLY A 413 18.83 12.82 2.13
CA GLY A 413 20.26 12.53 2.25
C GLY A 413 20.83 11.86 1.01
N GLU A 414 22.14 11.61 1.06
CA GLU A 414 22.84 10.76 0.11
C GLU A 414 22.30 9.32 0.22
N ILE A 415 22.10 8.67 -0.92
CA ILE A 415 21.64 7.29 -0.99
C ILE A 415 22.80 6.40 -1.43
N HIS A 416 22.99 5.28 -0.74
CA HIS A 416 23.99 4.28 -1.07
C HIS A 416 23.33 3.13 -1.83
N TRP A 417 23.71 2.95 -3.09
CA TRP A 417 23.19 1.91 -3.96
C TRP A 417 24.12 0.70 -4.02
N PRO A 418 23.59 -0.54 -3.98
CA PRO A 418 24.42 -1.72 -4.16
C PRO A 418 24.87 -1.86 -5.62
N GLN A 419 26.16 -1.98 -5.82
CA GLN A 419 26.75 -2.30 -7.12
C GLN A 419 27.36 -3.69 -7.09
N PHE A 420 27.08 -4.49 -8.11
CA PHE A 420 27.61 -5.84 -8.25
C PHE A 420 29.06 -5.79 -8.69
N THR A 421 29.96 -6.32 -7.87
CA THR A 421 31.38 -6.44 -8.17
C THR A 421 31.58 -7.65 -9.07
N ARG A 422 31.90 -7.45 -10.35
CA ARG A 422 32.33 -8.53 -11.23
C ARG A 422 33.74 -8.93 -10.85
N ASP A 423 33.99 -10.22 -10.62
CA ASP A 423 35.35 -10.72 -10.52
C ASP A 423 36.05 -10.46 -11.86
N GLU A 424 37.10 -9.66 -11.89
CA GLU A 424 37.96 -9.44 -13.08
C GLU A 424 38.80 -10.67 -13.47
N TYR A 425 38.52 -11.83 -12.91
CA TYR A 425 39.23 -13.07 -13.17
C TYR A 425 38.32 -14.10 -13.83
N LEU A 426 38.10 -13.94 -15.13
CA LEU A 426 37.90 -15.03 -16.10
C LEU A 426 38.24 -14.49 -17.50
N SER A 427 39.51 -14.13 -17.69
CA SER A 427 40.18 -14.16 -18.96
C SER A 427 41.32 -15.15 -18.84
N ASP A 428 41.01 -16.40 -19.16
CA ASP A 428 41.96 -17.33 -19.84
C ASP A 428 41.14 -18.46 -20.47
#